data_e35f0da1f2f1f00d106e0fb971851f6b
#
_entry.id   e35f0da1f2f1f00d106e0fb971851f6b
#
_cell.length_a   1.000
_cell.length_b   1.000
_cell.length_c   1.000
_cell.angle_alpha   90.00
_cell.angle_beta   90.00
_cell.angle_gamma   90.00
#
_symmetry.space_group_name_H-M   'P 1'
#
loop_
_entity.id
_entity.type
_entity.pdbx_description
1 polymer ?
#
loop_
_entity_poly.entity_id
_entity_poly.type
_entity_poly.pdbx_seq_one_letter_code
_entity_poly.pdbx_strand_id
1 'polypeptide(L)'
;MAFSCPICRHGASSRVAQVAGHSYSLCSGCGSISIETETIERLDAGGSLVEYDEDYWTSELPAARDRAFGPSLARMAEAVHYTRIPIQRFLDVGSGPGFFLDAIARYLPSRVQHFFGVEKFPPPAAHRTRSTNFIVGEVSDLNLRFDAGICIEVVEHLTPATLRTLLAGLAGVSNPGSLFLFNSGLPEYVLKEDIAYLDPQRRGHIVSYSLKAVRLLARDLGFSVLPIPGKTWAYVLEFQSRATEREDIRSRIWSARPENLQLLGDPEMGSVLRILGLDTARAY
;
A
#
# COMPACT_ATOMS: atom_id res chain seq x y z
N MET A 1 -13.42 28.37 9.24
CA MET A 1 -14.10 28.05 7.95
C MET A 1 -14.99 26.84 8.16
N ALA A 2 -16.05 26.65 7.38
CA ALA A 2 -16.86 25.44 7.45
C ALA A 2 -16.03 24.25 6.91
N PHE A 3 -16.11 23.07 7.54
CA PHE A 3 -15.44 21.87 7.08
C PHE A 3 -15.87 21.52 5.65
N SER A 4 -14.93 21.19 4.81
CA SER A 4 -15.16 20.58 3.49
C SER A 4 -14.20 19.41 3.34
N CYS A 5 -14.74 18.20 3.19
CA CYS A 5 -13.90 17.01 3.05
C CYS A 5 -12.97 17.13 1.84
N PRO A 6 -11.66 16.98 1.99
CA PRO A 6 -10.72 17.11 0.86
C PRO A 6 -10.91 16.03 -0.22
N ILE A 7 -11.63 14.93 0.11
CA ILE A 7 -11.87 13.81 -0.81
C ILE A 7 -13.21 13.95 -1.55
N CYS A 8 -14.32 14.05 -0.81
CA CYS A 8 -15.67 13.98 -1.39
C CYS A 8 -16.44 15.32 -1.38
N ARG A 9 -15.82 16.39 -0.87
CA ARG A 9 -16.40 17.73 -0.72
C ARG A 9 -17.63 17.82 0.17
N HIS A 10 -17.94 16.76 0.95
CA HIS A 10 -19.03 16.78 1.90
C HIS A 10 -18.77 17.75 3.06
N GLY A 11 -19.77 18.49 3.48
CA GLY A 11 -19.64 19.56 4.47
C GLY A 11 -19.82 19.14 5.94
N ALA A 12 -20.02 17.86 6.23
CA ALA A 12 -20.24 17.39 7.61
C ALA A 12 -19.15 16.42 8.06
N SER A 13 -18.65 16.65 9.28
CA SER A 13 -17.63 15.80 9.91
C SER A 13 -17.78 15.81 11.43
N SER A 14 -17.14 14.86 12.09
CA SER A 14 -16.90 14.85 13.52
C SER A 14 -15.42 14.77 13.81
N ARG A 15 -14.93 15.57 14.77
CA ARG A 15 -13.55 15.45 15.25
C ARG A 15 -13.40 14.11 15.96
N VAL A 16 -12.35 13.37 15.63
CA VAL A 16 -12.07 12.04 16.22
C VAL A 16 -10.76 12.00 17.00
N ALA A 17 -9.79 12.87 16.67
CA ALA A 17 -8.52 12.94 17.36
C ALA A 17 -7.91 14.34 17.29
N GLN A 18 -7.00 14.62 18.22
CA GLN A 18 -6.07 15.74 18.15
C GLN A 18 -4.68 15.21 18.51
N VAL A 19 -3.73 15.31 17.58
CA VAL A 19 -2.38 14.76 17.71
C VAL A 19 -1.36 15.79 17.26
N ALA A 20 -0.37 16.07 18.08
CA ALA A 20 0.71 17.01 17.79
C ALA A 20 0.22 18.40 17.32
N GLY A 21 -0.87 18.90 17.91
CA GLY A 21 -1.47 20.19 17.55
C GLY A 21 -2.43 20.14 16.34
N HIS A 22 -2.49 19.03 15.64
CA HIS A 22 -3.37 18.83 14.48
C HIS A 22 -4.68 18.14 14.86
N SER A 23 -5.79 18.55 14.23
CA SER A 23 -7.11 17.94 14.42
C SER A 23 -7.45 17.00 13.28
N TYR A 24 -7.93 15.81 13.62
CA TYR A 24 -8.41 14.83 12.66
C TYR A 24 -9.93 14.73 12.69
N SER A 25 -10.54 14.70 11.52
CA SER A 25 -11.98 14.66 11.36
C SER A 25 -12.43 13.47 10.51
N LEU A 26 -13.46 12.77 10.99
CA LEU A 26 -14.16 11.72 10.25
C LEU A 26 -15.24 12.37 9.37
N CYS A 27 -15.13 12.20 8.06
CA CYS A 27 -16.14 12.69 7.12
C CYS A 27 -17.37 11.79 7.10
N SER A 28 -18.57 12.36 7.36
CA SER A 28 -19.82 11.60 7.30
C SER A 28 -20.23 11.18 5.87
N GLY A 29 -19.66 11.82 4.85
CA GLY A 29 -19.95 11.53 3.44
C GLY A 29 -19.18 10.30 2.91
N CYS A 30 -17.86 10.30 3.02
CA CYS A 30 -17.03 9.20 2.52
C CYS A 30 -16.51 8.26 3.61
N GLY A 31 -16.56 8.63 4.89
CA GLY A 31 -16.10 7.81 6.00
C GLY A 31 -14.58 7.77 6.19
N SER A 32 -13.82 8.63 5.51
CA SER A 32 -12.38 8.77 5.77
C SER A 32 -12.10 9.70 6.92
N ILE A 33 -10.95 9.49 7.57
CA ILE A 33 -10.41 10.40 8.58
C ILE A 33 -9.27 11.18 7.94
N SER A 34 -9.29 12.50 8.06
CA SER A 34 -8.22 13.36 7.54
C SER A 34 -7.81 14.42 8.54
N ILE A 35 -6.56 14.83 8.46
CA ILE A 35 -6.06 16.06 9.07
C ILE A 35 -6.82 17.27 8.52
N GLU A 36 -6.66 18.46 9.11
CA GLU A 36 -7.31 19.70 8.67
C GLU A 36 -7.12 19.95 7.17
N THR A 37 -8.15 20.49 6.52
CA THR A 37 -8.14 20.80 5.08
C THR A 37 -7.01 21.78 4.72
N GLU A 38 -6.75 22.77 5.57
CA GLU A 38 -5.68 23.75 5.39
C GLU A 38 -4.29 23.10 5.35
N THR A 39 -4.09 22.04 6.14
CA THR A 39 -2.84 21.25 6.10
C THR A 39 -2.73 20.48 4.78
N ILE A 40 -3.79 19.84 4.32
CA ILE A 40 -3.83 19.16 3.02
C ILE A 40 -3.51 20.13 1.88
N GLU A 41 -4.14 21.32 1.87
CA GLU A 41 -3.91 22.35 0.85
C GLU A 41 -2.47 22.85 0.85
N ARG A 42 -1.85 23.02 2.04
CA ARG A 42 -0.45 23.39 2.17
C ARG A 42 0.48 22.31 1.61
N LEU A 43 0.19 21.05 1.86
CA LEU A 43 0.96 19.91 1.33
C LEU A 43 0.84 19.82 -0.19
N ASP A 44 -0.35 20.01 -0.75
CA ASP A 44 -0.59 20.04 -2.19
C ASP A 44 0.12 21.24 -2.87
N ALA A 45 0.36 22.31 -2.12
CA ALA A 45 1.16 23.46 -2.57
C ALA A 45 2.70 23.27 -2.41
N GLY A 46 3.15 22.06 -2.05
CA GLY A 46 4.58 21.73 -1.90
C GLY A 46 5.14 21.93 -0.49
N GLY A 47 4.29 22.14 0.51
CA GLY A 47 4.71 22.13 1.92
C GLY A 47 5.10 20.72 2.39
N SER A 48 5.72 20.65 3.57
CA SER A 48 6.10 19.39 4.22
C SER A 48 5.63 19.37 5.67
N LEU A 49 5.37 18.18 6.21
CA LEU A 49 5.18 17.91 7.64
C LEU A 49 6.35 17.10 8.20
N VAL A 50 6.95 16.27 7.36
CA VAL A 50 8.11 15.44 7.70
C VAL A 50 9.16 15.68 6.64
N GLU A 51 10.39 15.93 7.06
CA GLU A 51 11.53 15.98 6.17
C GLU A 51 12.15 14.59 6.08
N TYR A 52 12.25 14.06 4.86
CA TYR A 52 12.87 12.75 4.60
C TYR A 52 14.38 12.89 4.49
N ASP A 53 14.99 13.44 5.54
CA ASP A 53 16.42 13.67 5.67
C ASP A 53 17.17 12.42 6.20
N GLU A 54 18.46 12.57 6.50
CA GLU A 54 19.30 11.49 6.99
C GLU A 54 18.89 11.01 8.39
N ASP A 55 18.44 11.92 9.25
CA ASP A 55 17.99 11.62 10.62
C ASP A 55 16.68 10.81 10.59
N TYR A 56 15.72 11.23 9.74
CA TYR A 56 14.49 10.46 9.49
C TYR A 56 14.82 9.02 9.05
N TRP A 57 15.63 8.88 8.02
CA TRP A 57 15.95 7.55 7.50
C TRP A 57 16.75 6.72 8.48
N THR A 58 17.67 7.31 9.25
CA THR A 58 18.42 6.58 10.27
C THR A 58 17.48 5.97 11.32
N SER A 59 16.42 6.68 11.71
CA SER A 59 15.41 6.17 12.64
C SER A 59 14.49 5.14 12.01
N GLU A 60 14.17 5.26 10.72
CA GLU A 60 13.21 4.40 10.02
C GLU A 60 13.80 3.11 9.43
N LEU A 61 15.11 3.05 9.15
CA LEU A 61 15.75 1.87 8.54
C LEU A 61 15.46 0.55 9.29
N PRO A 62 15.53 0.45 10.64
CA PRO A 62 15.20 -0.78 11.34
C PRO A 62 13.76 -1.22 11.11
N ALA A 63 12.79 -0.29 11.25
CA ALA A 63 11.37 -0.57 11.05
C ALA A 63 11.07 -0.94 9.58
N ALA A 64 11.70 -0.26 8.61
CA ALA A 64 11.59 -0.60 7.19
C ALA A 64 12.11 -2.01 6.90
N ARG A 65 13.21 -2.42 7.55
CA ARG A 65 13.77 -3.76 7.42
C ARG A 65 12.82 -4.82 8.01
N ASP A 66 12.31 -4.59 9.20
CA ASP A 66 11.37 -5.51 9.85
C ASP A 66 10.08 -5.68 9.03
N ARG A 67 9.53 -4.57 8.48
CA ARG A 67 8.40 -4.63 7.57
C ARG A 67 8.70 -5.45 6.31
N ALA A 68 9.86 -5.23 5.71
CA ALA A 68 10.25 -5.90 4.47
C ALA A 68 10.40 -7.42 4.64
N PHE A 69 11.03 -7.86 5.74
CA PHE A 69 11.29 -9.27 6.02
C PHE A 69 10.13 -9.98 6.74
N GLY A 70 9.07 -9.29 7.04
CA GLY A 70 7.86 -9.80 7.70
C GLY A 70 6.58 -9.46 6.92
N PRO A 71 5.87 -8.37 7.31
CA PRO A 71 4.59 -8.02 6.72
C PRO A 71 4.57 -7.91 5.20
N SER A 72 5.64 -7.38 4.58
CA SER A 72 5.69 -7.25 3.10
C SER A 72 5.71 -8.60 2.40
N LEU A 73 6.47 -9.58 2.92
CA LEU A 73 6.45 -10.96 2.39
C LEU A 73 5.07 -11.60 2.56
N ALA A 74 4.41 -11.33 3.69
CA ALA A 74 3.06 -11.77 3.94
C ALA A 74 2.06 -11.22 2.90
N ARG A 75 2.10 -9.91 2.70
CA ARG A 75 1.21 -9.24 1.72
C ARG A 75 1.51 -9.68 0.30
N MET A 76 2.79 -9.85 -0.05
CA MET A 76 3.20 -10.40 -1.34
C MET A 76 2.61 -11.80 -1.56
N ALA A 77 2.71 -12.69 -0.59
CA ALA A 77 2.14 -14.04 -0.70
C ALA A 77 0.61 -14.00 -0.87
N GLU A 78 -0.10 -13.15 -0.13
CA GLU A 78 -1.55 -12.94 -0.32
C GLU A 78 -1.86 -12.42 -1.73
N ALA A 79 -1.14 -11.41 -2.21
CA ALA A 79 -1.34 -10.87 -3.55
C ALA A 79 -1.11 -11.94 -4.63
N VAL A 80 -0.08 -12.78 -4.48
CA VAL A 80 0.19 -13.91 -5.38
C VAL A 80 -0.98 -14.89 -5.41
N HIS A 81 -1.57 -15.24 -4.26
CA HIS A 81 -2.71 -16.15 -4.19
C HIS A 81 -3.98 -15.54 -4.78
N TYR A 82 -4.19 -14.23 -4.62
CA TYR A 82 -5.41 -13.57 -5.08
C TYR A 82 -5.38 -13.21 -6.57
N THR A 83 -4.20 -13.12 -7.18
CA THR A 83 -4.04 -12.71 -8.58
C THR A 83 -4.51 -13.83 -9.53
N ARG A 84 -5.45 -13.47 -10.44
CA ARG A 84 -6.08 -14.41 -11.40
C ARG A 84 -5.40 -14.49 -12.76
N ILE A 85 -4.40 -13.66 -13.01
CA ILE A 85 -3.57 -13.71 -14.22
C ILE A 85 -2.17 -14.23 -13.89
N PRO A 86 -1.40 -14.75 -14.85
CA PRO A 86 -0.01 -15.13 -14.63
C PRO A 86 0.81 -13.92 -14.19
N ILE A 87 1.61 -14.08 -13.13
CA ILE A 87 2.50 -13.03 -12.62
C ILE A 87 3.87 -13.19 -13.25
N GLN A 88 4.21 -12.27 -14.15
CA GLN A 88 5.57 -12.14 -14.72
C GLN A 88 6.36 -11.05 -14.01
N ARG A 89 5.68 -9.98 -13.57
CA ARG A 89 6.29 -8.86 -12.85
C ARG A 89 5.43 -8.44 -11.67
N PHE A 90 6.10 -8.35 -10.52
CA PHE A 90 5.53 -7.94 -9.25
C PHE A 90 6.16 -6.61 -8.82
N LEU A 91 5.34 -5.64 -8.40
CA LEU A 91 5.79 -4.30 -8.01
C LEU A 91 5.57 -4.03 -6.52
N ASP A 92 6.59 -3.55 -5.85
CA ASP A 92 6.51 -2.93 -4.53
C ASP A 92 6.47 -1.41 -4.70
N VAL A 93 5.33 -0.80 -4.39
CA VAL A 93 5.06 0.64 -4.56
C VAL A 93 5.36 1.36 -3.26
N GLY A 94 6.23 2.36 -3.30
CA GLY A 94 6.73 3.05 -2.10
C GLY A 94 7.68 2.12 -1.33
N SER A 95 8.67 1.59 -2.05
CA SER A 95 9.56 0.54 -1.57
C SER A 95 10.56 1.01 -0.49
N GLY A 96 10.58 2.31 -0.16
CA GLY A 96 11.48 2.92 0.80
C GLY A 96 12.96 2.65 0.46
N PRO A 97 13.72 2.00 1.37
CA PRO A 97 15.11 1.59 1.09
C PRO A 97 15.23 0.45 0.07
N GLY A 98 14.14 -0.17 -0.36
CA GLY A 98 14.15 -1.34 -1.22
C GLY A 98 14.44 -2.66 -0.50
N PHE A 99 14.32 -2.71 0.82
CA PHE A 99 14.62 -3.91 1.61
C PHE A 99 13.69 -5.10 1.31
N PHE A 100 12.51 -4.84 0.73
CA PHE A 100 11.68 -5.93 0.21
C PHE A 100 12.41 -6.72 -0.88
N LEU A 101 13.15 -6.05 -1.78
CA LEU A 101 13.94 -6.74 -2.80
C LEU A 101 15.11 -7.52 -2.20
N ASP A 102 15.68 -7.06 -1.07
CA ASP A 102 16.69 -7.82 -0.32
C ASP A 102 16.07 -9.06 0.34
N ALA A 103 14.84 -8.95 0.86
CA ALA A 103 14.10 -10.09 1.39
C ALA A 103 13.78 -11.12 0.28
N ILE A 104 13.39 -10.65 -0.91
CA ILE A 104 13.21 -11.51 -2.10
C ILE A 104 14.53 -12.19 -2.47
N ALA A 105 15.63 -11.45 -2.54
CA ALA A 105 16.94 -12.04 -2.85
C ALA A 105 17.38 -13.09 -1.81
N ARG A 106 16.96 -12.93 -0.56
CA ARG A 106 17.24 -13.88 0.53
C ARG A 106 16.39 -15.15 0.45
N TYR A 107 15.07 -15.01 0.24
CA TYR A 107 14.13 -16.12 0.39
C TYR A 107 13.61 -16.70 -0.93
N LEU A 108 13.75 -15.95 -2.03
CA LEU A 108 13.35 -16.33 -3.39
C LEU A 108 14.47 -16.04 -4.40
N PRO A 109 15.71 -16.50 -4.16
CA PRO A 109 16.87 -16.14 -5.00
C PRO A 109 16.70 -16.53 -6.46
N SER A 110 15.95 -17.60 -6.75
CA SER A 110 15.66 -18.05 -8.11
C SER A 110 14.60 -17.20 -8.84
N ARG A 111 14.00 -16.21 -8.16
CA ARG A 111 12.84 -15.44 -8.65
C ARG A 111 13.06 -13.92 -8.66
N VAL A 112 14.25 -13.44 -8.28
CA VAL A 112 14.55 -12.00 -8.13
C VAL A 112 14.21 -11.18 -9.36
N GLN A 113 14.30 -11.75 -10.56
CA GLN A 113 13.99 -11.07 -11.83
C GLN A 113 12.52 -10.71 -12.01
N HIS A 114 11.63 -11.28 -11.20
CA HIS A 114 10.19 -11.01 -11.25
C HIS A 114 9.75 -9.85 -10.36
N PHE A 115 10.60 -9.42 -9.41
CA PHE A 115 10.25 -8.44 -8.37
C PHE A 115 10.95 -7.12 -8.61
N PHE A 116 10.18 -6.03 -8.54
CA PHE A 116 10.61 -4.66 -8.75
C PHE A 116 10.16 -3.79 -7.58
N GLY A 117 10.91 -2.74 -7.29
CA GLY A 117 10.52 -1.72 -6.31
C GLY A 117 10.64 -0.33 -6.90
N VAL A 118 9.71 0.56 -6.58
CA VAL A 118 9.77 1.97 -6.96
C VAL A 118 9.62 2.85 -5.74
N GLU A 119 10.47 3.87 -5.63
CA GLU A 119 10.48 4.83 -4.54
C GLU A 119 10.80 6.23 -5.05
N LYS A 120 9.97 7.20 -4.66
CA LYS A 120 10.14 8.60 -5.06
C LYS A 120 11.15 9.34 -4.19
N PHE A 121 11.15 9.06 -2.88
CA PHE A 121 11.96 9.74 -1.86
C PHE A 121 12.82 8.75 -1.08
N PRO A 122 13.73 8.00 -1.76
CA PRO A 122 14.49 6.97 -1.09
C PRO A 122 15.58 7.56 -0.18
N PRO A 123 16.06 6.81 0.84
CA PRO A 123 17.20 7.22 1.64
C PRO A 123 18.47 7.44 0.80
N PRO A 124 19.55 8.00 1.38
CA PRO A 124 20.85 8.05 0.72
C PRO A 124 21.29 6.69 0.17
N ALA A 125 22.01 6.69 -0.94
CA ALA A 125 22.37 5.47 -1.68
C ALA A 125 23.08 4.39 -0.83
N ALA A 126 23.82 4.81 0.22
CA ALA A 126 24.48 3.88 1.15
C ALA A 126 23.50 3.01 1.96
N HIS A 127 22.24 3.43 2.10
CA HIS A 127 21.21 2.76 2.89
C HIS A 127 20.15 2.06 2.03
N ARG A 128 20.35 1.97 0.71
CA ARG A 128 19.42 1.34 -0.23
C ARG A 128 19.85 -0.08 -0.56
N THR A 129 18.88 -0.86 -1.02
CA THR A 129 19.15 -2.12 -1.71
C THR A 129 20.13 -1.93 -2.89
N ARG A 130 20.89 -2.97 -3.19
CA ARG A 130 21.74 -3.03 -4.40
C ARG A 130 21.04 -3.71 -5.57
N SER A 131 19.77 -4.06 -5.44
CA SER A 131 19.00 -4.66 -6.51
C SER A 131 18.92 -3.73 -7.72
N THR A 132 19.19 -4.25 -8.90
CA THR A 132 19.05 -3.51 -10.17
C THR A 132 17.57 -3.28 -10.54
N ASN A 133 16.64 -3.97 -9.86
CA ASN A 133 15.21 -3.81 -10.04
C ASN A 133 14.61 -2.74 -9.09
N PHE A 134 15.45 -2.02 -8.33
CA PHE A 134 15.05 -0.87 -7.54
C PHE A 134 15.12 0.41 -8.38
N ILE A 135 14.00 1.08 -8.53
CA ILE A 135 13.84 2.25 -9.40
C ILE A 135 13.54 3.47 -8.53
N VAL A 136 14.35 4.51 -8.68
CA VAL A 136 14.11 5.81 -8.03
C VAL A 136 13.28 6.66 -8.98
N GLY A 137 12.07 7.00 -8.58
CA GLY A 137 11.13 7.77 -9.39
C GLY A 137 9.69 7.54 -9.01
N GLU A 138 8.78 8.03 -9.82
CA GLU A 138 7.35 7.81 -9.68
C GLU A 138 6.91 6.54 -10.43
N VAL A 139 5.75 6.00 -10.04
CA VAL A 139 5.17 4.83 -10.74
C VAL A 139 4.93 5.15 -12.22
N SER A 140 4.58 6.39 -12.55
CA SER A 140 4.40 6.86 -13.94
C SER A 140 5.66 6.83 -14.79
N ASP A 141 6.85 6.81 -14.17
CA ASP A 141 8.14 6.80 -14.88
C ASP A 141 8.55 5.38 -15.32
N LEU A 142 7.82 4.36 -14.85
CA LEU A 142 8.12 2.98 -15.16
C LEU A 142 7.72 2.63 -16.60
N ASN A 143 8.67 2.11 -17.37
CA ASN A 143 8.48 1.66 -18.75
C ASN A 143 8.10 0.16 -18.86
N LEU A 144 7.62 -0.42 -17.77
CA LEU A 144 7.23 -1.82 -17.65
C LEU A 144 5.76 -1.92 -17.23
N ARG A 145 5.13 -3.06 -17.54
CA ARG A 145 3.80 -3.37 -17.02
C ARG A 145 3.88 -4.48 -15.99
N PHE A 146 2.99 -4.42 -15.00
CA PHE A 146 2.98 -5.29 -13.85
C PHE A 146 1.66 -6.06 -13.75
N ASP A 147 1.74 -7.25 -13.17
CA ASP A 147 0.62 -8.19 -13.05
C ASP A 147 0.11 -8.28 -11.61
N ALA A 148 0.98 -8.00 -10.66
CA ALA A 148 0.64 -7.94 -9.25
C ALA A 148 1.57 -6.96 -8.51
N GLY A 149 1.20 -6.59 -7.29
CA GLY A 149 2.05 -5.77 -6.44
C GLY A 149 1.51 -5.56 -5.04
N ILE A 150 2.30 -4.85 -4.26
CA ILE A 150 1.96 -4.37 -2.92
C ILE A 150 2.21 -2.87 -2.82
N CYS A 151 1.49 -2.22 -1.89
CA CYS A 151 1.70 -0.83 -1.49
C CYS A 151 1.48 -0.78 0.02
N ILE A 152 2.57 -0.70 0.79
CA ILE A 152 2.54 -0.93 2.24
C ILE A 152 3.01 0.31 2.99
N GLU A 153 2.13 0.86 3.85
CA GLU A 153 2.38 2.06 4.66
C GLU A 153 2.85 3.22 3.77
N VAL A 154 2.02 3.57 2.78
CA VAL A 154 2.30 4.65 1.81
C VAL A 154 1.12 5.61 1.71
N VAL A 155 -0.10 5.10 1.52
CA VAL A 155 -1.24 5.95 1.12
C VAL A 155 -1.69 6.91 2.22
N GLU A 156 -1.46 6.57 3.47
CA GLU A 156 -1.72 7.42 4.65
C GLU A 156 -0.87 8.69 4.71
N HIS A 157 0.24 8.71 4.00
CA HIS A 157 1.12 9.86 3.85
C HIS A 157 0.72 10.79 2.70
N LEU A 158 -0.19 10.33 1.83
CA LEU A 158 -0.53 11.02 0.60
C LEU A 158 -1.78 11.88 0.77
N THR A 159 -1.75 13.08 0.20
CA THR A 159 -2.98 13.86 0.03
C THR A 159 -3.90 13.18 -0.97
N PRO A 160 -5.21 13.50 -1.00
CA PRO A 160 -6.12 12.95 -2.00
C PRO A 160 -5.68 13.18 -3.44
N ALA A 161 -5.06 14.34 -3.73
CA ALA A 161 -4.56 14.67 -5.05
C ALA A 161 -3.36 13.78 -5.43
N THR A 162 -2.41 13.62 -4.51
CA THR A 162 -1.23 12.78 -4.70
C THR A 162 -1.59 11.31 -4.80
N LEU A 163 -2.55 10.82 -3.98
CA LEU A 163 -3.04 9.44 -4.10
C LEU A 163 -3.70 9.20 -5.46
N ARG A 164 -4.51 10.14 -5.96
CA ARG A 164 -5.10 10.00 -7.29
C ARG A 164 -4.03 9.95 -8.40
N THR A 165 -2.97 10.74 -8.28
CA THR A 165 -1.82 10.69 -9.20
C THR A 165 -1.12 9.34 -9.16
N LEU A 166 -0.86 8.80 -7.96
CA LEU A 166 -0.30 7.45 -7.79
C LEU A 166 -1.18 6.39 -8.45
N LEU A 167 -2.50 6.43 -8.22
CA LEU A 167 -3.45 5.47 -8.82
C LEU A 167 -3.50 5.59 -10.34
N ALA A 168 -3.41 6.80 -10.88
CA ALA A 168 -3.35 7.02 -12.34
C ALA A 168 -2.06 6.45 -12.94
N GLY A 169 -0.91 6.70 -12.30
CA GLY A 169 0.37 6.09 -12.67
C GLY A 169 0.31 4.57 -12.64
N LEU A 170 -0.27 4.02 -11.56
CA LEU A 170 -0.43 2.58 -11.40
C LEU A 170 -1.32 1.97 -12.51
N ALA A 171 -2.41 2.63 -12.89
CA ALA A 171 -3.24 2.22 -14.02
C ALA A 171 -2.44 2.17 -15.33
N GLY A 172 -1.56 3.17 -15.56
CA GLY A 172 -0.70 3.25 -16.73
C GLY A 172 0.27 2.08 -16.89
N VAL A 173 0.72 1.51 -15.76
CA VAL A 173 1.68 0.40 -15.73
C VAL A 173 1.04 -0.96 -15.42
N SER A 174 -0.29 -1.04 -15.35
CA SER A 174 -1.02 -2.27 -15.05
C SER A 174 -1.38 -3.07 -16.31
N ASN A 175 -1.26 -4.38 -16.24
CA ASN A 175 -1.90 -5.28 -17.21
C ASN A 175 -3.38 -5.51 -16.82
N PRO A 176 -4.29 -5.75 -17.78
CA PRO A 176 -5.67 -6.12 -17.45
C PRO A 176 -5.72 -7.33 -16.51
N GLY A 177 -6.44 -7.21 -15.40
CA GLY A 177 -6.51 -8.24 -14.35
C GLY A 177 -5.38 -8.19 -13.32
N SER A 178 -4.47 -7.22 -13.41
CA SER A 178 -3.44 -7.06 -12.39
C SER A 178 -4.04 -6.68 -11.03
N LEU A 179 -3.39 -7.16 -9.97
CA LEU A 179 -3.87 -7.01 -8.60
C LEU A 179 -2.80 -6.38 -7.72
N PHE A 180 -3.18 -5.32 -6.99
CA PHE A 180 -2.32 -4.65 -6.02
C PHE A 180 -2.96 -4.70 -4.63
N LEU A 181 -2.22 -5.22 -3.65
CA LEU A 181 -2.65 -5.26 -2.27
C LEU A 181 -2.09 -4.05 -1.53
N PHE A 182 -2.99 -3.24 -1.00
CA PHE A 182 -2.68 -2.05 -0.21
C PHE A 182 -2.80 -2.38 1.28
N ASN A 183 -1.76 -2.07 2.06
CA ASN A 183 -1.74 -2.17 3.51
C ASN A 183 -1.64 -0.77 4.10
N SER A 184 -2.71 -0.33 4.74
CA SER A 184 -2.82 0.98 5.41
C SER A 184 -4.01 0.92 6.36
N GLY A 185 -3.91 1.56 7.52
CA GLY A 185 -5.00 1.59 8.50
C GLY A 185 -6.27 2.23 7.96
N LEU A 186 -7.32 1.43 7.79
CA LEU A 186 -8.65 1.94 7.45
C LEU A 186 -9.26 2.69 8.65
N PRO A 187 -10.25 3.56 8.46
CA PRO A 187 -10.91 4.29 9.57
C PRO A 187 -11.40 3.37 10.69
N GLU A 188 -11.82 2.16 10.38
CA GLU A 188 -12.22 1.17 11.41
C GLU A 188 -11.04 0.75 12.28
N TYR A 189 -9.87 0.48 11.71
CA TYR A 189 -8.62 0.21 12.44
C TYR A 189 -8.27 1.37 13.36
N VAL A 190 -8.23 2.58 12.82
CA VAL A 190 -7.90 3.79 13.57
C VAL A 190 -8.82 4.00 14.77
N LEU A 191 -10.12 3.85 14.57
CA LEU A 191 -11.12 4.15 15.61
C LEU A 191 -11.26 3.06 16.66
N LYS A 192 -10.97 1.79 16.33
CA LYS A 192 -11.22 0.66 17.22
C LYS A 192 -9.96 0.01 17.77
N GLU A 193 -8.84 0.09 17.05
CA GLU A 193 -7.64 -0.67 17.36
C GLU A 193 -6.46 0.25 17.71
N ASP A 194 -6.17 1.29 16.92
CA ASP A 194 -5.02 2.16 17.13
C ASP A 194 -5.28 3.61 16.71
N ILE A 195 -5.78 4.44 17.60
CA ILE A 195 -5.95 5.88 17.36
C ILE A 195 -4.60 6.60 17.19
N ALA A 196 -3.52 6.05 17.74
CA ALA A 196 -2.16 6.60 17.62
C ALA A 196 -1.54 6.32 16.23
N TYR A 197 -2.25 5.57 15.37
CA TYR A 197 -1.91 5.48 13.95
C TYR A 197 -1.87 6.85 13.28
N LEU A 198 -2.75 7.77 13.69
CA LEU A 198 -2.78 9.15 13.21
C LEU A 198 -1.70 9.98 13.94
N ASP A 199 -0.53 10.08 13.34
CA ASP A 199 0.58 10.88 13.86
C ASP A 199 1.28 11.61 12.72
N PRO A 200 1.01 12.93 12.54
CA PRO A 200 1.49 13.66 11.37
C PRO A 200 2.98 14.07 11.49
N GLN A 201 3.53 14.12 12.70
CA GLN A 201 4.92 14.54 12.92
C GLN A 201 5.86 13.34 12.96
N ARG A 202 5.53 12.30 13.74
CA ARG A 202 6.39 11.14 13.90
C ARG A 202 6.26 10.15 12.74
N ARG A 203 5.02 9.93 12.27
CA ARG A 203 4.73 8.93 11.23
C ARG A 203 4.43 9.55 9.87
N GLY A 204 4.08 10.84 9.83
CA GLY A 204 3.64 11.48 8.58
C GLY A 204 2.24 11.09 8.14
N HIS A 205 1.43 10.44 8.99
CA HIS A 205 0.09 9.96 8.63
C HIS A 205 -0.94 11.08 8.66
N ILE A 206 -1.41 11.48 7.51
CA ILE A 206 -2.33 12.61 7.32
C ILE A 206 -3.75 12.21 6.99
N VAL A 207 -3.95 11.00 6.42
CA VAL A 207 -5.28 10.50 6.03
C VAL A 207 -5.38 9.00 6.30
N SER A 208 -6.50 8.57 6.90
CA SER A 208 -6.95 7.18 6.85
C SER A 208 -8.09 7.07 5.84
N TYR A 209 -7.81 6.46 4.71
CA TYR A 209 -8.75 6.35 3.60
C TYR A 209 -9.76 5.22 3.82
N SER A 210 -11.05 5.53 3.72
CA SER A 210 -12.08 4.49 3.63
C SER A 210 -12.10 3.85 2.25
N LEU A 211 -12.62 2.65 2.12
CA LEU A 211 -12.81 2.01 0.81
C LEU A 211 -13.71 2.84 -0.13
N LYS A 212 -14.71 3.54 0.43
CA LYS A 212 -15.56 4.47 -0.34
C LYS A 212 -14.75 5.63 -0.91
N ALA A 213 -13.82 6.17 -0.14
CA ALA A 213 -12.93 7.24 -0.60
C ALA A 213 -11.96 6.75 -1.66
N VAL A 214 -11.35 5.58 -1.48
CA VAL A 214 -10.48 4.98 -2.50
C VAL A 214 -11.25 4.76 -3.81
N ARG A 215 -12.49 4.26 -3.76
CA ARG A 215 -13.35 4.13 -4.96
C ARG A 215 -13.62 5.47 -5.65
N LEU A 216 -13.82 6.54 -4.88
CA LEU A 216 -14.00 7.88 -5.44
C LEU A 216 -12.73 8.37 -6.16
N LEU A 217 -11.56 8.14 -5.56
CA LEU A 217 -10.27 8.55 -6.11
C LEU A 217 -9.85 7.68 -7.30
N ALA A 218 -10.20 6.39 -7.29
CA ALA A 218 -9.94 5.45 -8.39
C ALA A 218 -10.98 5.51 -9.52
N ARG A 219 -12.03 6.36 -9.37
CA ARG A 219 -13.05 6.49 -10.41
C ARG A 219 -12.40 6.83 -11.76
N ASP A 220 -12.88 6.19 -12.80
CA ASP A 220 -12.43 6.35 -14.20
C ASP A 220 -10.97 5.90 -14.46
N LEU A 221 -10.29 5.32 -13.47
CA LEU A 221 -8.95 4.77 -13.63
C LEU A 221 -8.94 3.26 -13.93
N GLY A 222 -10.10 2.63 -13.97
CA GLY A 222 -10.24 1.20 -14.31
C GLY A 222 -10.01 0.23 -13.16
N PHE A 223 -9.91 0.70 -11.90
CA PHE A 223 -9.76 -0.16 -10.74
C PHE A 223 -11.08 -0.53 -10.07
N SER A 224 -11.23 -1.82 -9.76
CA SER A 224 -12.17 -2.32 -8.76
C SER A 224 -11.49 -2.31 -7.38
N VAL A 225 -12.17 -1.75 -6.36
CA VAL A 225 -11.66 -1.68 -4.98
C VAL A 225 -12.38 -2.73 -4.15
N LEU A 226 -11.65 -3.75 -3.72
CA LEU A 226 -12.19 -4.91 -3.03
C LEU A 226 -11.74 -4.92 -1.56
N PRO A 227 -12.66 -5.13 -0.60
CA PRO A 227 -12.28 -5.37 0.79
C PRO A 227 -11.60 -6.73 0.93
N ILE A 228 -10.76 -6.88 1.96
CA ILE A 228 -10.35 -8.18 2.45
C ILE A 228 -11.16 -8.44 3.72
N PRO A 229 -12.17 -9.32 3.70
CA PRO A 229 -13.04 -9.54 4.85
C PRO A 229 -12.26 -9.89 6.11
N GLY A 230 -12.61 -9.23 7.23
CA GLY A 230 -11.93 -9.40 8.51
C GLY A 230 -10.61 -8.64 8.67
N LYS A 231 -10.18 -7.86 7.67
CA LYS A 231 -9.01 -6.96 7.78
C LYS A 231 -9.44 -5.51 7.77
N THR A 232 -9.01 -4.77 8.80
CA THR A 232 -9.26 -3.34 8.98
C THR A 232 -8.08 -2.48 8.52
N TRP A 233 -7.06 -3.10 7.96
CA TRP A 233 -5.78 -2.48 7.58
C TRP A 233 -5.27 -2.90 6.20
N ALA A 234 -6.12 -3.52 5.37
CA ALA A 234 -5.74 -3.88 4.00
C ALA A 234 -6.95 -3.96 3.07
N TYR A 235 -6.70 -3.70 1.80
CA TYR A 235 -7.67 -3.83 0.71
C TYR A 235 -6.93 -4.13 -0.60
N VAL A 236 -7.69 -4.44 -1.65
CA VAL A 236 -7.14 -4.78 -2.96
C VAL A 236 -7.68 -3.85 -4.03
N LEU A 237 -6.80 -3.47 -4.95
CA LEU A 237 -7.15 -2.87 -6.23
C LEU A 237 -6.92 -3.88 -7.36
N GLU A 238 -7.91 -4.12 -8.19
CA GLU A 238 -7.80 -4.99 -9.36
C GLU A 238 -8.13 -4.20 -10.63
N PHE A 239 -7.17 -4.16 -11.58
CA PHE A 239 -7.27 -3.33 -12.76
C PHE A 239 -8.05 -4.02 -13.87
N GLN A 240 -9.03 -3.31 -14.47
CA GLN A 240 -9.91 -3.79 -15.54
C GLN A 240 -10.48 -5.19 -15.26
N SER A 241 -10.84 -5.40 -14.01
CA SER A 241 -11.38 -6.66 -13.50
C SER A 241 -12.89 -6.73 -13.68
N ARG A 242 -13.41 -7.97 -13.75
CA ARG A 242 -14.84 -8.27 -13.65
C ARG A 242 -15.28 -8.56 -12.21
N ALA A 243 -14.36 -8.46 -11.26
CA ALA A 243 -14.65 -8.68 -9.85
C ALA A 243 -15.70 -7.67 -9.35
N THR A 244 -16.62 -8.15 -8.53
CA THR A 244 -17.63 -7.31 -7.88
C THR A 244 -17.24 -7.06 -6.42
N GLU A 245 -17.69 -5.95 -5.86
CA GLU A 245 -17.47 -5.62 -4.44
C GLU A 245 -18.03 -6.66 -3.45
N ARG A 246 -18.90 -7.56 -3.93
CA ARG A 246 -19.49 -8.64 -3.14
C ARG A 246 -18.63 -9.90 -3.13
N GLU A 247 -17.59 -9.97 -3.95
CA GLU A 247 -16.69 -11.11 -3.96
C GLU A 247 -15.89 -11.18 -2.67
N ASP A 248 -15.90 -12.33 -2.00
CA ASP A 248 -14.93 -12.62 -0.94
C ASP A 248 -13.61 -13.01 -1.60
N ILE A 249 -12.69 -12.04 -1.67
CA ILE A 249 -11.39 -12.23 -2.31
C ILE A 249 -10.58 -13.39 -1.70
N ARG A 250 -10.80 -13.72 -0.42
CA ARG A 250 -10.11 -14.82 0.25
C ARG A 250 -10.44 -16.17 -0.40
N SER A 251 -11.63 -16.30 -1.01
CA SER A 251 -12.01 -17.52 -1.72
C SER A 251 -11.08 -17.87 -2.87
N ARG A 252 -10.33 -16.88 -3.39
CA ARG A 252 -9.35 -17.07 -4.48
C ARG A 252 -8.19 -17.97 -4.09
N ILE A 253 -7.90 -18.13 -2.80
CA ILE A 253 -6.87 -19.05 -2.31
C ILE A 253 -7.12 -20.47 -2.82
N TRP A 254 -8.38 -20.91 -2.86
CA TRP A 254 -8.77 -22.25 -3.32
C TRP A 254 -8.61 -22.47 -4.82
N SER A 255 -8.50 -21.38 -5.58
CA SER A 255 -8.34 -21.39 -7.04
C SER A 255 -7.09 -20.61 -7.47
N ALA A 256 -6.12 -20.48 -6.58
CA ALA A 256 -4.86 -19.83 -6.88
C ALA A 256 -4.17 -20.53 -8.06
N ARG A 257 -3.59 -19.72 -8.94
CA ARG A 257 -2.94 -20.24 -10.15
C ARG A 257 -1.65 -20.98 -9.79
N PRO A 258 -1.47 -22.23 -10.26
CA PRO A 258 -0.26 -23.01 -9.97
C PRO A 258 1.03 -22.30 -10.38
N GLU A 259 1.03 -21.61 -11.53
CA GLU A 259 2.17 -20.85 -12.01
C GLU A 259 2.53 -19.66 -11.11
N ASN A 260 1.54 -19.00 -10.48
CA ASN A 260 1.80 -17.94 -9.51
C ASN A 260 2.37 -18.51 -8.21
N LEU A 261 1.85 -19.65 -7.76
CA LEU A 261 2.36 -20.32 -6.55
C LEU A 261 3.83 -20.77 -6.71
N GLN A 262 4.27 -21.04 -7.94
CA GLN A 262 5.67 -21.36 -8.21
C GLN A 262 6.62 -20.17 -7.91
N LEU A 263 6.12 -18.93 -7.91
CA LEU A 263 6.91 -17.78 -7.46
C LEU A 263 7.30 -17.88 -5.99
N LEU A 264 6.54 -18.60 -5.18
CA LEU A 264 6.75 -18.80 -3.75
C LEU A 264 7.47 -20.13 -3.45
N GLY A 265 7.91 -20.85 -4.50
CA GLY A 265 8.31 -22.26 -4.41
C GLY A 265 9.71 -22.52 -3.85
N ASP A 266 10.50 -21.52 -3.51
CA ASP A 266 11.80 -21.73 -2.88
C ASP A 266 11.63 -22.24 -1.43
N PRO A 267 12.39 -23.28 -1.01
CA PRO A 267 12.16 -23.97 0.27
C PRO A 267 12.21 -23.06 1.50
N GLU A 268 13.08 -22.05 1.50
CA GLU A 268 13.21 -21.12 2.60
C GLU A 268 11.96 -20.21 2.72
N MET A 269 11.35 -19.84 1.60
CA MET A 269 10.13 -19.04 1.60
C MET A 269 8.97 -19.75 2.26
N GLY A 270 8.80 -21.04 2.01
CA GLY A 270 7.76 -21.85 2.68
C GLY A 270 7.93 -21.86 4.21
N SER A 271 9.16 -21.85 4.72
CA SER A 271 9.43 -21.74 6.15
C SER A 271 9.07 -20.36 6.71
N VAL A 272 9.40 -19.29 6.00
CA VAL A 272 9.04 -17.91 6.37
C VAL A 272 7.53 -17.73 6.41
N LEU A 273 6.82 -18.17 5.38
CA LEU A 273 5.36 -18.08 5.31
C LEU A 273 4.68 -18.83 6.47
N ARG A 274 5.20 -19.99 6.88
CA ARG A 274 4.70 -20.72 8.06
C ARG A 274 4.88 -19.91 9.35
N ILE A 275 6.07 -19.32 9.54
CA ILE A 275 6.35 -18.48 10.72
C ILE A 275 5.41 -17.27 10.75
N LEU A 276 5.12 -16.67 9.60
CA LEU A 276 4.22 -15.54 9.47
C LEU A 276 2.72 -15.92 9.53
N GLY A 277 2.39 -17.20 9.77
CA GLY A 277 1.02 -17.68 9.80
C GLY A 277 0.31 -17.72 8.44
N LEU A 278 1.08 -17.72 7.36
CA LEU A 278 0.60 -17.68 5.98
C LEU A 278 0.89 -18.97 5.22
N ASP A 279 1.15 -20.04 5.91
CA ASP A 279 1.11 -21.38 5.32
C ASP A 279 -0.36 -21.71 5.00
N THR A 280 -0.78 -21.20 3.88
CA THR A 280 -2.15 -21.34 3.40
C THR A 280 -2.55 -22.79 3.15
N ALA A 281 -1.60 -23.69 2.95
CA ALA A 281 -1.86 -25.13 2.84
C ALA A 281 -2.32 -25.75 4.16
N ARG A 282 -2.17 -25.06 5.29
CA ARG A 282 -2.57 -25.53 6.63
C ARG A 282 -3.61 -24.65 7.32
N ALA A 283 -3.89 -23.48 6.77
CA ALA A 283 -4.86 -22.54 7.37
C ALA A 283 -6.31 -22.88 7.00
N TYR A 284 -6.53 -23.93 6.22
CA TYR A 284 -7.83 -24.37 5.75
C TYR A 284 -7.98 -25.89 5.89
#